data_a139a72a0ca53cfceb750f06163b9454
#
_entry.id   a139a72a0ca53cfceb750f06163b9454
#
_cell.length_a   1.000
_cell.length_b   1.000
_cell.length_c   1.000
_cell.angle_alpha   90.00
_cell.angle_beta   90.00
_cell.angle_gamma   90.00
#
_symmetry.space_group_name_H-M   'P 1'
#
loop_
_entity.id
_entity.type
_entity.pdbx_description
1 polymer ?
#
loop_
_entity_poly.entity_id
_entity_poly.type
_entity_poly.pdbx_seq_one_letter_code
_entity_poly.pdbx_strand_id
1 'polypeptide(L)'
;YIPLDGNVERILKRIFYLKNEKEISKDMLHKKKSFFGKSNRSSDYAQAIMEIGALICKPTNPLCRQCPINKKCIAYRKKDFDIKSKNKFNKVKYFEADIYKNKNKYLLIKNNRFGFLKNLLIFPMREINQKKFKSSLNKRINIKMSNMDMKISINKKNKKKFLKNSFLLDENNIKNYILPSFTKKIFKSIASY
;
A
#
# COMPACT_ATOMS: atom_id res chain seq x y z
N TYR A 1 12.01 -17.61 -9.64
CA TYR A 1 11.96 -17.02 -8.29
C TYR A 1 10.51 -16.73 -7.91
N ILE A 2 10.03 -17.28 -6.77
CA ILE A 2 8.70 -17.01 -6.22
C ILE A 2 8.83 -15.85 -5.22
N PRO A 3 8.18 -14.69 -5.44
CA PRO A 3 8.21 -13.59 -4.49
C PRO A 3 7.49 -13.99 -3.19
N LEU A 4 7.97 -13.47 -2.05
CA LEU A 4 7.32 -13.66 -0.76
C LEU A 4 6.44 -12.43 -0.46
N ASP A 5 5.27 -12.38 -1.10
CA ASP A 5 4.23 -11.40 -0.80
C ASP A 5 3.27 -11.89 0.29
N GLY A 6 2.29 -11.08 0.65
CA GLY A 6 1.31 -11.44 1.68
C GLY A 6 0.44 -12.66 1.33
N ASN A 7 0.24 -12.96 0.05
CA ASN A 7 -0.50 -14.12 -0.42
C ASN A 7 0.33 -15.39 -0.25
N VAL A 8 1.56 -15.37 -0.75
CA VAL A 8 2.51 -16.51 -0.62
C VAL A 8 2.83 -16.79 0.84
N GLU A 9 3.04 -15.75 1.65
CA GLU A 9 3.25 -15.88 3.10
C GLU A 9 2.07 -16.61 3.77
N ARG A 10 0.84 -16.22 3.46
CA ARG A 10 -0.37 -16.84 4.01
C ARG A 10 -0.49 -18.30 3.60
N ILE A 11 -0.23 -18.63 2.33
CA ILE A 11 -0.24 -20.01 1.84
C ILE A 11 0.76 -20.84 2.62
N LEU A 12 2.01 -20.39 2.72
CA LEU A 12 3.07 -21.13 3.43
C LEU A 12 2.71 -21.32 4.91
N LYS A 13 2.21 -20.29 5.57
CA LYS A 13 1.77 -20.40 6.97
C LYS A 13 0.68 -21.46 7.14
N ARG A 14 -0.28 -21.55 6.22
CA ARG A 14 -1.35 -22.57 6.28
C ARG A 14 -0.86 -23.95 5.93
N ILE A 15 -0.03 -24.09 4.90
CA ILE A 15 0.54 -25.39 4.52
C ILE A 15 1.30 -26.01 5.70
N PHE A 16 2.18 -25.23 6.34
CA PHE A 16 3.03 -25.68 7.43
C PHE A 16 2.41 -25.44 8.82
N TYR A 17 1.20 -24.89 8.89
CA TYR A 17 0.48 -24.60 10.14
C TYR A 17 1.28 -23.75 11.13
N LEU A 18 1.88 -22.67 10.64
CA LEU A 18 2.72 -21.78 11.41
C LEU A 18 1.87 -20.73 12.13
N LYS A 19 1.53 -20.96 13.39
CA LYS A 19 0.69 -20.06 14.20
C LYS A 19 1.48 -19.11 15.07
N ASN A 20 2.66 -19.52 15.54
CA ASN A 20 3.46 -18.69 16.43
C ASN A 20 4.20 -17.60 15.64
N GLU A 21 3.66 -16.39 15.67
CA GLU A 21 4.24 -15.25 14.93
C GLU A 21 5.66 -14.87 15.39
N LYS A 22 6.02 -15.15 16.66
CA LYS A 22 7.35 -14.84 17.19
C LYS A 22 8.44 -15.71 16.57
N GLU A 23 8.08 -16.93 16.17
CA GLU A 23 9.00 -17.90 15.58
C GLU A 23 9.07 -17.79 14.04
N ILE A 24 8.14 -17.07 13.41
CA ILE A 24 8.07 -16.95 11.96
C ILE A 24 8.98 -15.83 11.49
N SER A 25 10.18 -16.15 11.04
CA SER A 25 11.07 -15.22 10.36
C SER A 25 10.84 -15.20 8.84
N LYS A 26 11.23 -14.12 8.18
CA LYS A 26 11.22 -14.07 6.71
C LYS A 26 12.14 -15.13 6.10
N ASP A 27 13.29 -15.36 6.72
CA ASP A 27 14.28 -16.35 6.23
C ASP A 27 13.72 -17.76 6.31
N MET A 28 12.99 -18.10 7.39
CA MET A 28 12.29 -19.36 7.50
C MET A 28 11.24 -19.53 6.38
N LEU A 29 10.46 -18.50 6.10
CA LEU A 29 9.48 -18.53 5.01
C LEU A 29 10.17 -18.60 3.64
N HIS A 30 11.31 -17.96 3.45
CA HIS A 30 12.12 -18.08 2.24
C HIS A 30 12.62 -19.50 2.03
N LYS A 31 13.09 -20.19 3.07
CA LYS A 31 13.48 -21.60 3.01
C LYS A 31 12.27 -22.49 2.67
N LYS A 32 11.12 -22.24 3.29
CA LYS A 32 9.90 -23.03 3.04
C LYS A 32 9.30 -22.85 1.63
N LYS A 33 9.71 -21.83 0.87
CA LYS A 33 9.31 -21.70 -0.54
C LYS A 33 9.80 -22.86 -1.42
N SER A 34 10.81 -23.60 -1.00
CA SER A 34 11.25 -24.82 -1.70
C SER A 34 10.15 -25.87 -1.83
N PHE A 35 9.11 -25.83 -0.98
CA PHE A 35 7.91 -26.67 -1.08
C PHE A 35 7.25 -26.59 -2.46
N PHE A 36 7.27 -25.44 -3.09
CA PHE A 36 6.67 -25.24 -4.41
C PHE A 36 7.49 -25.88 -5.55
N GLY A 37 8.76 -26.25 -5.30
CA GLY A 37 9.63 -26.82 -6.32
C GLY A 37 10.09 -25.81 -7.38
N LYS A 38 10.43 -26.34 -8.54
CA LYS A 38 10.90 -25.57 -9.71
C LYS A 38 9.98 -25.83 -10.91
N SER A 39 9.93 -24.88 -11.83
CA SER A 39 9.20 -24.97 -13.10
C SER A 39 10.00 -24.32 -14.20
N ASN A 40 9.98 -24.89 -15.40
CA ASN A 40 10.56 -24.28 -16.60
C ASN A 40 9.81 -23.01 -17.02
N ARG A 41 8.52 -22.89 -16.65
CA ARG A 41 7.69 -21.70 -16.81
C ARG A 41 7.63 -20.92 -15.50
N SER A 42 8.77 -20.45 -15.02
CA SER A 42 8.90 -19.90 -13.67
C SER A 42 8.05 -18.64 -13.42
N SER A 43 7.80 -17.82 -14.44
CA SER A 43 6.93 -16.63 -14.32
C SER A 43 5.47 -17.03 -14.11
N ASP A 44 4.94 -17.88 -14.98
CA ASP A 44 3.53 -18.33 -14.92
C ASP A 44 3.29 -19.12 -13.62
N TYR A 45 4.29 -19.90 -13.22
CA TYR A 45 4.22 -20.67 -11.98
C TYR A 45 4.19 -19.78 -10.74
N ALA A 46 5.00 -18.75 -10.70
CA ALA A 46 4.98 -17.77 -9.62
C ALA A 46 3.63 -17.01 -9.57
N GLN A 47 3.11 -16.63 -10.74
CA GLN A 47 1.80 -15.99 -10.84
C GLN A 47 0.69 -16.93 -10.36
N ALA A 48 0.67 -18.19 -10.79
CA ALA A 48 -0.32 -19.16 -10.35
C ALA A 48 -0.35 -19.32 -8.82
N ILE A 49 0.82 -19.35 -8.16
CA ILE A 49 0.88 -19.44 -6.70
C ILE A 49 0.30 -18.17 -6.05
N MET A 50 0.59 -16.98 -6.60
CA MET A 50 0.02 -15.73 -6.11
C MET A 50 -1.49 -15.69 -6.29
N GLU A 51 -2.01 -16.20 -7.42
CA GLU A 51 -3.45 -16.31 -7.71
C GLU A 51 -4.16 -17.31 -6.77
N ILE A 52 -3.55 -18.45 -6.46
CA ILE A 52 -4.06 -19.34 -5.41
C ILE A 52 -4.25 -18.57 -4.10
N GLY A 53 -3.31 -17.70 -3.75
CA GLY A 53 -3.42 -16.85 -2.57
C GLY A 53 -4.54 -15.81 -2.67
N ALA A 54 -4.71 -15.20 -3.83
CA ALA A 54 -5.70 -14.15 -4.03
C ALA A 54 -7.14 -14.69 -4.15
N LEU A 55 -7.33 -15.78 -4.90
CA LEU A 55 -8.66 -16.26 -5.32
C LEU A 55 -9.15 -17.43 -4.47
N ILE A 56 -8.27 -18.32 -4.05
CA ILE A 56 -8.61 -19.59 -3.37
C ILE A 56 -8.27 -19.52 -1.88
N CYS A 57 -7.00 -19.34 -1.55
CA CYS A 57 -6.52 -19.29 -0.16
C CYS A 57 -6.76 -17.92 0.46
N LYS A 58 -8.01 -17.42 0.43
CA LYS A 58 -8.42 -16.11 0.94
C LYS A 58 -8.11 -15.94 2.43
N PRO A 59 -7.94 -14.70 2.93
CA PRO A 59 -7.77 -14.44 4.37
C PRO A 59 -8.90 -15.03 5.20
N THR A 60 -10.14 -14.78 4.79
CA THR A 60 -11.36 -15.30 5.38
C THR A 60 -12.05 -16.24 4.40
N ASN A 61 -12.70 -17.29 4.89
CA ASN A 61 -13.47 -18.27 4.10
C ASN A 61 -12.70 -18.80 2.87
N PRO A 62 -11.55 -19.48 3.07
CA PRO A 62 -10.76 -20.01 1.97
C PRO A 62 -11.50 -21.13 1.24
N LEU A 63 -11.40 -21.17 -0.09
CA LEU A 63 -12.04 -22.15 -0.96
C LEU A 63 -11.20 -23.44 -1.03
N CYS A 64 -10.97 -24.08 0.10
CA CYS A 64 -10.00 -25.19 0.24
C CYS A 64 -10.34 -26.42 -0.61
N ARG A 65 -11.62 -26.67 -0.91
CA ARG A 65 -12.02 -27.79 -1.79
C ARG A 65 -11.53 -27.62 -3.22
N GLN A 66 -11.38 -26.39 -3.68
CA GLN A 66 -10.85 -26.03 -5.03
C GLN A 66 -9.33 -25.89 -5.05
N CYS A 67 -8.67 -25.98 -3.90
CA CYS A 67 -7.24 -25.72 -3.80
C CYS A 67 -6.41 -26.91 -4.33
N PRO A 68 -5.54 -26.74 -5.34
CA PRO A 68 -4.77 -27.83 -5.92
C PRO A 68 -3.73 -28.42 -4.94
N ILE A 69 -3.42 -27.73 -3.87
CA ILE A 69 -2.43 -28.17 -2.86
C ILE A 69 -3.07 -28.52 -1.50
N ASN A 70 -4.39 -28.68 -1.45
CA ASN A 70 -5.11 -28.96 -0.20
C ASN A 70 -4.66 -30.24 0.50
N LYS A 71 -4.35 -31.30 -0.25
CA LYS A 71 -3.88 -32.60 0.29
C LYS A 71 -2.61 -32.47 1.14
N LYS A 72 -1.75 -31.50 0.82
CA LYS A 72 -0.49 -31.23 1.55
C LYS A 72 -0.65 -30.12 2.61
N CYS A 73 -1.84 -29.55 2.76
CA CYS A 73 -2.07 -28.41 3.64
C CYS A 73 -2.48 -28.88 5.05
N ILE A 74 -1.64 -28.60 6.06
CA ILE A 74 -1.92 -28.98 7.45
C ILE A 74 -3.14 -28.23 8.01
N ALA A 75 -3.27 -26.92 7.71
CA ALA A 75 -4.42 -26.14 8.13
C ALA A 75 -5.75 -26.70 7.59
N TYR A 76 -5.76 -27.21 6.35
CA TYR A 76 -6.94 -27.86 5.76
C TYR A 76 -7.31 -29.15 6.50
N ARG A 77 -6.32 -30.00 6.79
CA ARG A 77 -6.54 -31.25 7.56
C ARG A 77 -7.07 -31.00 8.97
N LYS A 78 -6.58 -29.92 9.60
CA LYS A 78 -7.02 -29.49 10.94
C LYS A 78 -8.32 -28.67 10.93
N LYS A 79 -8.84 -28.31 9.76
CA LYS A 79 -9.99 -27.39 9.58
C LYS A 79 -9.81 -26.06 10.32
N ASP A 80 -8.56 -25.61 10.46
CA ASP A 80 -8.18 -24.43 11.22
C ASP A 80 -7.37 -23.47 10.33
N PHE A 81 -8.03 -22.41 9.87
CA PHE A 81 -7.49 -21.46 8.90
C PHE A 81 -7.12 -20.14 9.54
N ASP A 82 -7.39 -19.95 10.83
CA ASP A 82 -7.13 -18.70 11.54
C ASP A 82 -5.64 -18.58 11.90
N ILE A 83 -4.86 -18.29 10.89
CA ILE A 83 -3.45 -17.97 11.02
C ILE A 83 -3.33 -16.45 10.99
N LYS A 84 -3.25 -15.87 12.17
CA LYS A 84 -3.13 -14.42 12.32
C LYS A 84 -1.95 -13.91 11.48
N SER A 85 -2.22 -13.06 10.52
CA SER A 85 -1.18 -12.19 9.98
C SER A 85 -0.83 -11.19 11.09
N LYS A 86 0.46 -10.85 11.23
CA LYS A 86 0.84 -9.76 12.13
C LYS A 86 -0.09 -8.58 11.86
N ASN A 87 -0.88 -8.19 12.86
CA ASN A 87 -1.59 -6.92 12.81
C ASN A 87 -0.52 -5.86 12.63
N LYS A 88 -0.26 -5.44 11.40
CA LYS A 88 0.57 -4.28 11.14
C LYS A 88 -0.23 -3.12 11.67
N PHE A 89 0.07 -2.69 12.90
CA PHE A 89 -0.44 -1.42 13.40
C PHE A 89 -0.07 -0.37 12.37
N ASN A 90 -1.08 0.21 11.74
CA ASN A 90 -0.85 1.29 10.81
C ASN A 90 -0.22 2.45 11.57
N LYS A 91 0.98 2.83 11.18
CA LYS A 91 1.62 4.02 11.75
C LYS A 91 0.81 5.24 11.33
N VAL A 92 0.21 5.92 12.31
CA VAL A 92 -0.45 7.19 12.06
C VAL A 92 0.61 8.27 11.87
N LYS A 93 0.58 8.96 10.73
CA LYS A 93 1.46 10.09 10.43
C LYS A 93 0.65 11.31 10.04
N TYR A 94 1.12 12.46 10.47
CA TYR A 94 0.46 13.75 10.24
C TYR A 94 1.25 14.57 9.24
N PHE A 95 0.55 15.15 8.28
CA PHE A 95 1.14 15.96 7.22
C PHE A 95 0.37 17.25 7.02
N GLU A 96 1.07 18.24 6.51
CA GLU A 96 0.49 19.48 5.99
C GLU A 96 0.85 19.54 4.50
N ALA A 97 -0.16 19.64 3.63
CA ALA A 97 0.00 19.76 2.20
C ALA A 97 -0.28 21.21 1.78
N ASP A 98 0.69 21.84 1.13
CA ASP A 98 0.58 23.19 0.62
C ASP A 98 0.04 23.15 -0.82
N ILE A 99 -1.12 23.75 -1.03
CA ILE A 99 -1.80 23.78 -2.32
C ILE A 99 -1.58 25.16 -2.95
N TYR A 100 -0.73 25.19 -3.97
CA TYR A 100 -0.52 26.37 -4.78
C TYR A 100 -1.37 26.27 -6.05
N LYS A 101 -2.34 27.15 -6.21
CA LYS A 101 -3.17 27.26 -7.42
C LYS A 101 -2.94 28.62 -8.09
N ASN A 102 -2.72 28.62 -9.40
CA ASN A 102 -2.68 29.82 -10.22
C ASN A 102 -3.59 29.58 -11.44
N LYS A 103 -4.71 30.33 -11.52
CA LYS A 103 -5.80 30.05 -12.46
C LYS A 103 -6.21 28.58 -12.35
N ASN A 104 -6.14 27.81 -13.44
CA ASN A 104 -6.48 26.40 -13.49
C ASN A 104 -5.26 25.46 -13.30
N LYS A 105 -4.11 25.98 -12.87
CA LYS A 105 -2.88 25.17 -12.73
C LYS A 105 -2.50 24.99 -11.26
N TYR A 106 -2.21 23.73 -10.91
CA TYR A 106 -1.72 23.35 -9.59
C TYR A 106 -0.23 23.01 -9.63
N LEU A 107 0.49 23.41 -8.61
CA LEU A 107 1.90 23.10 -8.47
C LEU A 107 2.06 21.76 -7.79
N LEU A 108 2.74 20.84 -8.47
CA LEU A 108 3.18 19.56 -7.95
C LEU A 108 4.71 19.51 -7.92
N ILE A 109 5.26 18.63 -7.10
CA ILE A 109 6.69 18.36 -7.02
C ILE A 109 6.94 16.86 -7.19
N LYS A 110 8.10 16.51 -7.74
CA LYS A 110 8.59 15.14 -7.74
C LYS A 110 9.03 14.77 -6.32
N ASN A 111 8.45 13.72 -5.75
CA ASN A 111 8.74 13.33 -4.37
C ASN A 111 10.11 12.68 -4.26
N ASN A 112 11.08 13.42 -3.76
CA ASN A 112 12.42 12.92 -3.43
C ASN A 112 12.67 12.85 -1.91
N ARG A 113 11.69 13.33 -1.10
CA ARG A 113 11.87 13.52 0.34
C ARG A 113 11.34 12.35 1.17
N PHE A 114 10.20 11.78 0.76
CA PHE A 114 9.56 10.72 1.51
C PHE A 114 9.90 9.35 0.93
N GLY A 115 10.02 8.33 1.79
CA GLY A 115 10.26 6.95 1.37
C GLY A 115 9.08 6.28 0.66
N PHE A 116 7.89 6.90 0.67
CA PHE A 116 6.70 6.45 -0.07
C PHE A 116 6.52 7.28 -1.35
N LEU A 117 5.94 6.69 -2.40
CA LEU A 117 5.69 7.36 -3.69
C LEU A 117 6.93 8.09 -4.25
N LYS A 118 8.12 7.53 -4.05
CA LYS A 118 9.38 8.10 -4.49
C LYS A 118 9.35 8.35 -6.01
N ASN A 119 9.86 9.50 -6.43
CA ASN A 119 9.88 9.95 -7.83
C ASN A 119 8.51 10.22 -8.48
N LEU A 120 7.40 10.10 -7.76
CA LEU A 120 6.07 10.42 -8.28
C LEU A 120 5.68 11.88 -7.96
N LEU A 121 4.73 12.42 -8.74
CA LEU A 121 4.22 13.78 -8.57
C LEU A 121 3.24 13.84 -7.41
N ILE A 122 3.55 14.65 -6.41
CA ILE A 122 2.71 14.91 -5.24
C ILE A 122 2.59 16.41 -4.99
N PHE A 123 1.60 16.83 -4.21
CA PHE A 123 1.58 18.22 -3.70
C PHE A 123 2.77 18.45 -2.77
N PRO A 124 3.36 19.65 -2.74
CA PRO A 124 4.33 20.02 -1.72
C PRO A 124 3.77 19.75 -0.34
N MET A 125 4.47 18.96 0.46
CA MET A 125 4.01 18.60 1.80
C MET A 125 5.17 18.40 2.77
N ARG A 126 4.85 18.47 4.06
CA ARG A 126 5.78 18.23 5.16
C ARG A 126 5.12 17.41 6.26
N GLU A 127 5.90 16.58 6.93
CA GLU A 127 5.47 15.87 8.13
C GLU A 127 5.39 16.90 9.29
N ILE A 128 4.33 16.83 10.07
CA ILE A 128 4.08 17.68 11.23
C ILE A 128 3.73 16.80 12.44
N ASN A 129 3.82 17.34 13.64
CA ASN A 129 3.39 16.63 14.83
C ASN A 129 1.85 16.67 15.02
N GLN A 130 1.35 15.77 15.85
CA GLN A 130 -0.09 15.66 16.11
C GLN A 130 -0.68 16.95 16.72
N LYS A 131 0.07 17.65 17.59
CA LYS A 131 -0.37 18.91 18.23
C LYS A 131 -0.65 19.96 17.17
N LYS A 132 0.29 20.18 16.25
CA LYS A 132 0.13 21.14 15.12
C LYS A 132 -1.02 20.73 14.18
N PHE A 133 -1.19 19.44 13.93
CA PHE A 133 -2.31 18.96 13.11
C PHE A 133 -3.66 19.27 13.79
N LYS A 134 -3.79 19.03 15.09
CA LYS A 134 -5.03 19.31 15.85
C LYS A 134 -5.33 20.80 15.98
N SER A 135 -4.33 21.66 16.05
CA SER A 135 -4.52 23.13 16.13
C SER A 135 -4.83 23.79 14.77
N SER A 136 -4.64 23.07 13.67
CA SER A 136 -4.92 23.60 12.32
C SER A 136 -6.43 23.69 12.07
N LEU A 137 -6.90 24.86 11.60
CA LEU A 137 -8.28 25.09 11.15
C LEU A 137 -8.51 24.66 9.70
N ASN A 138 -7.47 24.22 9.02
CA ASN A 138 -7.53 23.83 7.62
C ASN A 138 -8.37 22.54 7.43
N LYS A 139 -8.89 22.34 6.21
CA LYS A 139 -9.55 21.10 5.82
C LYS A 139 -8.62 19.91 6.06
N ARG A 140 -9.17 18.84 6.62
CA ARG A 140 -8.44 17.63 6.96
C ARG A 140 -8.94 16.45 6.14
N ILE A 141 -8.03 15.63 5.66
CA ILE A 141 -8.34 14.38 4.97
C ILE A 141 -7.55 13.22 5.55
N ASN A 142 -8.11 12.02 5.45
CA ASN A 142 -7.45 10.79 5.87
C ASN A 142 -7.20 9.92 4.64
N ILE A 143 -5.96 9.48 4.44
CA ILE A 143 -5.57 8.59 3.36
C ILE A 143 -4.85 7.39 3.95
N LYS A 144 -5.43 6.19 3.76
CA LYS A 144 -4.76 4.94 4.08
C LYS A 144 -3.84 4.53 2.94
N MET A 145 -2.61 4.21 3.24
CA MET A 145 -1.61 3.79 2.27
C MET A 145 -0.76 2.66 2.88
N SER A 146 -0.92 1.43 2.36
CA SER A 146 -0.23 0.24 2.84
C SER A 146 -0.33 0.09 4.38
N ASN A 147 0.77 0.33 5.11
CA ASN A 147 0.88 0.22 6.57
C ASN A 147 0.88 1.58 7.28
N MET A 148 0.37 2.63 6.63
CA MET A 148 0.38 3.99 7.16
C MET A 148 -0.99 4.66 6.99
N ASP A 149 -1.51 5.22 8.09
CA ASP A 149 -2.68 6.09 8.09
C ASP A 149 -2.19 7.54 8.07
N MET A 150 -2.36 8.21 6.94
CA MET A 150 -1.94 9.60 6.76
C MET A 150 -3.09 10.54 7.08
N LYS A 151 -2.89 11.41 8.06
CA LYS A 151 -3.79 12.53 8.39
C LYS A 151 -3.20 13.80 7.82
N ILE A 152 -3.86 14.40 6.84
CA ILE A 152 -3.33 15.50 6.05
C ILE A 152 -4.18 16.75 6.26
N SER A 153 -3.54 17.85 6.66
CA SER A 153 -4.11 19.19 6.70
C SER A 153 -3.83 19.89 5.37
N ILE A 154 -4.86 20.43 4.71
CA ILE A 154 -4.76 21.08 3.40
C ILE A 154 -4.64 22.57 3.60
N ASN A 155 -3.49 23.13 3.25
CA ASN A 155 -3.17 24.53 3.38
C ASN A 155 -3.16 25.22 2.02
N LYS A 156 -4.14 26.09 1.75
CA LYS A 156 -4.18 26.89 0.50
C LYS A 156 -3.17 28.04 0.58
N LYS A 157 -2.34 28.20 -0.42
CA LYS A 157 -1.27 29.21 -0.51
C LYS A 157 -1.45 30.11 -1.72
N ASN A 158 -1.47 31.41 -1.49
CA ASN A 158 -1.64 32.42 -2.55
C ASN A 158 -0.30 32.90 -3.17
N LYS A 159 0.85 32.40 -2.70
CA LYS A 159 2.16 32.89 -3.17
C LYS A 159 2.60 32.20 -4.46
N LYS A 160 2.98 33.00 -5.46
CA LYS A 160 3.67 32.62 -6.72
C LYS A 160 5.13 32.21 -6.44
N LYS A 161 5.40 31.18 -5.65
CA LYS A 161 6.76 30.68 -5.49
C LYS A 161 6.92 29.42 -6.34
N PHE A 162 7.50 29.59 -7.54
CA PHE A 162 7.96 28.45 -8.32
C PHE A 162 9.12 27.80 -7.56
N LEU A 163 8.90 26.60 -7.10
CA LEU A 163 9.96 25.79 -6.50
C LEU A 163 10.81 25.21 -7.63
N LYS A 164 12.13 25.20 -7.46
CA LYS A 164 13.04 24.49 -8.35
C LYS A 164 12.56 23.03 -8.47
N ASN A 165 12.39 22.50 -9.67
CA ASN A 165 11.80 21.18 -9.96
C ASN A 165 10.27 21.04 -9.68
N SER A 166 9.51 22.12 -9.79
CA SER A 166 8.06 22.06 -9.72
C SER A 166 7.46 21.78 -11.11
N PHE A 167 6.31 21.09 -11.09
CA PHE A 167 5.51 20.78 -12.25
C PHE A 167 4.14 21.46 -12.13
N LEU A 168 3.73 22.20 -13.16
CA LEU A 168 2.41 22.84 -13.21
C LEU A 168 1.44 21.90 -13.94
N LEU A 169 0.46 21.39 -13.22
CA LEU A 169 -0.59 20.55 -13.74
C LEU A 169 -1.85 21.39 -14.00
N ASP A 170 -2.35 21.36 -15.24
CA ASP A 170 -3.63 21.96 -15.58
C ASP A 170 -4.79 21.09 -15.06
N GLU A 171 -5.75 21.70 -14.37
CA GLU A 171 -6.92 21.04 -13.80
C GLU A 171 -7.75 20.31 -14.86
N ASN A 172 -7.89 20.89 -16.04
CA ASN A 172 -8.65 20.31 -17.14
C ASN A 172 -7.99 19.06 -17.74
N ASN A 173 -6.68 18.96 -17.60
CA ASN A 173 -5.86 17.88 -18.16
C ASN A 173 -5.44 16.80 -17.16
N ILE A 174 -6.00 16.80 -15.94
CA ILE A 174 -5.61 15.84 -14.87
C ILE A 174 -5.73 14.38 -15.33
N LYS A 175 -6.72 14.07 -16.17
CA LYS A 175 -6.95 12.72 -16.69
C LYS A 175 -5.81 12.21 -17.57
N ASN A 176 -5.08 13.10 -18.23
CA ASN A 176 -3.99 12.77 -19.16
C ASN A 176 -2.66 12.49 -18.45
N TYR A 177 -2.61 12.69 -17.13
CA TYR A 177 -1.40 12.47 -16.34
C TYR A 177 -1.49 11.20 -15.49
N ILE A 178 -0.41 10.43 -15.48
CA ILE A 178 -0.25 9.28 -14.57
C ILE A 178 0.07 9.81 -13.17
N LEU A 179 -0.98 10.10 -12.41
CA LEU A 179 -0.86 10.56 -11.03
C LEU A 179 -1.14 9.43 -10.05
N PRO A 180 -0.39 9.36 -8.92
CA PRO A 180 -0.69 8.44 -7.83
C PRO A 180 -2.13 8.61 -7.33
N SER A 181 -2.77 7.53 -6.91
CA SER A 181 -4.10 7.57 -6.29
C SER A 181 -4.14 8.51 -5.08
N PHE A 182 -3.04 8.62 -4.35
CA PHE A 182 -2.81 9.58 -3.27
C PHE A 182 -3.02 11.03 -3.73
N THR A 183 -2.32 11.45 -4.79
CA THR A 183 -2.42 12.80 -5.35
C THR A 183 -3.83 13.07 -5.89
N LYS A 184 -4.44 12.09 -6.57
CA LYS A 184 -5.82 12.18 -7.05
C LYS A 184 -6.83 12.36 -5.91
N LYS A 185 -6.64 11.70 -4.76
CA LYS A 185 -7.50 11.88 -3.57
C LYS A 185 -7.42 13.29 -3.00
N ILE A 186 -6.22 13.88 -2.96
CA ILE A 186 -6.04 15.27 -2.54
C ILE A 186 -6.76 16.22 -3.54
N PHE A 187 -6.59 16.01 -4.85
CA PHE A 187 -7.32 16.79 -5.86
C PHE A 187 -8.83 16.74 -5.65
N LYS A 188 -9.42 15.57 -5.52
CA LYS A 188 -10.86 15.41 -5.27
C LYS A 188 -11.31 16.18 -4.04
N SER A 189 -10.50 16.18 -2.98
CA SER A 189 -10.86 16.91 -1.75
C SER A 189 -10.78 18.42 -1.90
N ILE A 190 -9.99 18.96 -2.85
CA ILE A 190 -9.86 20.38 -3.11
C ILE A 190 -10.96 20.88 -4.04
N ALA A 191 -11.35 20.09 -5.05
CA ALA A 191 -12.38 20.44 -6.01
C ALA A 191 -13.79 20.52 -5.38
N SER A 192 -14.02 19.84 -4.25
CA SER A 192 -15.27 19.89 -3.47
C SER A 192 -15.29 21.05 -2.45
N TYR A 193 -14.52 22.14 -2.71
CA TYR A 193 -14.35 23.26 -1.77
C TYR A 193 -14.64 24.59 -2.44
#